data_6ae334eb7052fddcc33a94e878d9eaf3
#
_entry.id   6ae334eb7052fddcc33a94e878d9eaf3
#
_cell.length_a   1.000
_cell.length_b   1.000
_cell.length_c   1.000
_cell.angle_alpha   90.00
_cell.angle_beta   90.00
_cell.angle_gamma   90.00
#
_symmetry.space_group_name_H-M   'P 1'
#
loop_
_entity.id
_entity.type
_entity.pdbx_description
1 polymer ?
#
loop_
_entity_poly.entity_id
_entity_poly.type
_entity_poly.pdbx_seq_one_letter_code
_entity_poly.pdbx_strand_id
1 'polypeptide(L)'
;MIGGRILDTSALVQAARGTPYMQALLYISHEHLIPLVIPAPCLADALAGLNDPEQQARLFDLVRSPIAKVAQFGATEATGTGLMRATARPAQGSTSSAHAAWLAADRGWPVVSARPGPIRAMNPDVEIEPLP
;
A
#
# COMPACT_ATOMS: atom_id res chain seq x y z
N MET A 1 -16.27 10.23 9.76
CA MET A 1 -14.88 10.10 10.22
C MET A 1 -14.04 9.52 9.11
N ILE A 2 -12.90 10.11 8.89
CA ILE A 2 -11.99 9.64 7.87
C ILE A 2 -11.15 8.52 8.46
N GLY A 3 -11.21 7.34 7.83
CA GLY A 3 -10.29 6.26 8.12
C GLY A 3 -8.91 6.57 7.58
N GLY A 4 -8.04 5.54 7.53
CA GLY A 4 -6.72 5.69 6.96
C GLY A 4 -6.70 5.38 5.48
N ARG A 5 -5.50 5.27 4.96
CA ARG A 5 -5.21 4.84 3.60
C ARG A 5 -4.19 3.72 3.62
N ILE A 6 -4.27 2.85 2.65
CA ILE A 6 -3.30 1.77 2.46
C ILE A 6 -2.45 2.15 1.26
N LEU A 7 -1.13 2.12 1.43
CA LEU A 7 -0.18 2.46 0.37
C LEU A 7 0.39 1.17 -0.22
N ASP A 8 0.07 0.87 -1.47
CA ASP A 8 0.65 -0.28 -2.14
C ASP A 8 2.08 -0.01 -2.63
N THR A 9 2.69 -0.99 -3.28
CA THR A 9 4.05 -0.87 -3.80
C THR A 9 4.21 0.34 -4.71
N SER A 10 3.26 0.59 -5.61
CA SER A 10 3.34 1.72 -6.54
C SER A 10 3.25 3.07 -5.83
N ALA A 11 2.43 3.17 -4.80
CA ALA A 11 2.34 4.37 -3.98
C ALA A 11 3.65 4.63 -3.23
N LEU A 12 4.25 3.57 -2.66
CA LEU A 12 5.52 3.69 -1.95
C LEU A 12 6.66 4.11 -2.87
N VAL A 13 6.70 3.58 -4.09
CA VAL A 13 7.70 3.99 -5.09
C VAL A 13 7.52 5.47 -5.45
N GLN A 14 6.29 5.93 -5.65
CA GLN A 14 6.05 7.35 -5.93
C GLN A 14 6.41 8.23 -4.73
N ALA A 15 6.15 7.78 -3.52
CA ALA A 15 6.57 8.50 -2.31
C ALA A 15 8.09 8.65 -2.26
N ALA A 16 8.82 7.57 -2.56
CA ALA A 16 10.27 7.58 -2.60
C ALA A 16 10.81 8.52 -3.67
N ARG A 17 10.15 8.58 -4.83
CA ARG A 17 10.52 9.47 -5.92
C ARG A 17 10.11 10.92 -5.70
N GLY A 18 9.25 11.18 -4.74
CA GLY A 18 8.80 12.52 -4.43
C GLY A 18 7.89 13.12 -5.50
N THR A 19 7.02 12.30 -6.12
CA THR A 19 6.08 12.82 -7.12
C THR A 19 5.15 13.86 -6.49
N PRO A 20 4.73 14.89 -7.24
CA PRO A 20 3.90 15.95 -6.67
C PRO A 20 2.62 15.47 -6.02
N TYR A 21 1.94 14.52 -6.65
CA TYR A 21 0.69 13.98 -6.10
C TYR A 21 0.93 13.31 -4.74
N MET A 22 1.94 12.43 -4.65
CA MET A 22 2.23 11.74 -3.39
C MET A 22 2.74 12.70 -2.32
N GLN A 23 3.53 13.69 -2.68
CA GLN A 23 3.95 14.71 -1.72
C GLN A 23 2.75 15.45 -1.12
N ALA A 24 1.79 15.82 -1.97
CA ALA A 24 0.56 16.48 -1.51
C ALA A 24 -0.26 15.55 -0.61
N LEU A 25 -0.42 14.29 -1.00
CA LEU A 25 -1.16 13.31 -0.22
C LEU A 25 -0.52 13.10 1.15
N LEU A 26 0.80 12.95 1.20
CA LEU A 26 1.52 12.76 2.46
C LEU A 26 1.42 13.99 3.36
N TYR A 27 1.53 15.18 2.78
CA TYR A 27 1.39 16.43 3.53
C TYR A 27 -0.01 16.55 4.15
N ILE A 28 -1.05 16.34 3.36
CA ILE A 28 -2.45 16.41 3.84
C ILE A 28 -2.69 15.36 4.91
N SER A 29 -2.18 14.14 4.70
CA SER A 29 -2.34 13.06 5.67
C SER A 29 -1.69 13.42 7.01
N HIS A 30 -0.51 14.01 6.98
CA HIS A 30 0.19 14.46 8.18
C HIS A 30 -0.57 15.58 8.89
N GLU A 31 -1.01 16.59 8.13
CA GLU A 31 -1.75 17.73 8.70
C GLU A 31 -3.05 17.30 9.38
N HIS A 32 -3.76 16.34 8.82
CA HIS A 32 -5.04 15.88 9.33
C HIS A 32 -4.95 14.59 10.14
N LEU A 33 -3.75 14.12 10.46
CA LEU A 33 -3.50 12.91 11.23
C LEU A 33 -4.23 11.70 10.64
N ILE A 34 -4.19 11.56 9.31
CA ILE A 34 -4.79 10.42 8.61
C ILE A 34 -3.79 9.27 8.63
N PRO A 35 -4.13 8.12 9.25
CA PRO A 35 -3.20 7.00 9.32
C PRO A 35 -2.87 6.44 7.94
N LEU A 36 -1.61 6.10 7.75
CA LEU A 36 -1.13 5.45 6.53
C LEU A 36 -0.63 4.06 6.89
N VAL A 37 -1.21 3.04 6.27
CA VAL A 37 -0.81 1.64 6.49
C VAL A 37 0.02 1.17 5.31
N ILE A 38 1.18 0.61 5.62
CA ILE A 38 2.14 0.12 4.65
C ILE A 38 2.20 -1.40 4.79
N PRO A 39 1.65 -2.17 3.83
CA PRO A 39 1.81 -3.62 3.89
C PRO A 39 3.29 -4.01 3.83
N ALA A 40 3.75 -4.88 4.73
CA ALA A 40 5.16 -5.24 4.80
C ALA A 40 5.72 -5.77 3.46
N PRO A 41 5.01 -6.65 2.72
CA PRO A 41 5.49 -7.08 1.40
C PRO A 41 5.58 -5.94 0.38
N CYS A 42 4.69 -4.95 0.45
CA CYS A 42 4.76 -3.78 -0.44
C CYS A 42 6.02 -2.96 -0.16
N LEU A 43 6.38 -2.81 1.11
CA LEU A 43 7.63 -2.13 1.48
C LEU A 43 8.85 -2.86 0.93
N ALA A 44 8.88 -4.18 1.07
CA ALA A 44 9.99 -4.99 0.56
C ALA A 44 10.12 -4.85 -0.96
N ASP A 45 9.00 -4.95 -1.69
CA ASP A 45 9.01 -4.82 -3.15
C ASP A 45 9.41 -3.41 -3.60
N ALA A 46 8.94 -2.38 -2.90
CA ALA A 46 9.29 -1.02 -3.23
C ALA A 46 10.80 -0.79 -3.06
N LEU A 47 11.37 -1.23 -1.94
CA LEU A 47 12.82 -1.10 -1.70
C LEU A 47 13.63 -1.88 -2.73
N ALA A 48 13.17 -3.06 -3.13
CA ALA A 48 13.86 -3.86 -4.14
C ALA A 48 13.92 -3.17 -5.49
N GLY A 49 12.96 -2.30 -5.80
CA GLY A 49 12.94 -1.55 -7.05
C GLY A 49 13.65 -0.19 -7.01
N LEU A 50 14.21 0.20 -5.88
CA LEU A 50 14.85 1.51 -5.69
C LEU A 50 16.36 1.36 -5.53
N ASN A 51 17.12 1.92 -6.48
CA ASN A 51 18.58 1.88 -6.46
C ASN A 51 19.22 3.19 -5.97
N ASP A 52 18.43 4.25 -5.84
CA ASP A 52 18.92 5.57 -5.45
C ASP A 52 18.86 5.73 -3.94
N PRO A 53 20.00 6.01 -3.27
CA PRO A 53 20.03 6.20 -1.82
C PRO A 53 19.13 7.32 -1.31
N GLU A 54 18.93 8.39 -2.09
CA GLU A 54 18.04 9.48 -1.69
C GLU A 54 16.57 9.03 -1.70
N GLN A 55 16.20 8.24 -2.69
CA GLN A 55 14.84 7.67 -2.77
C GLN A 55 14.60 6.70 -1.64
N GLN A 56 15.56 5.84 -1.35
CA GLN A 56 15.49 4.94 -0.20
C GLN A 56 15.33 5.72 1.11
N ALA A 57 16.09 6.80 1.27
CA ALA A 57 16.02 7.63 2.47
C ALA A 57 14.63 8.26 2.63
N ARG A 58 14.00 8.74 1.56
CA ARG A 58 12.64 9.26 1.62
C ARG A 58 11.64 8.21 2.07
N LEU A 59 11.80 6.99 1.59
CA LEU A 59 10.92 5.89 1.99
C LEU A 59 11.11 5.55 3.46
N PHE A 60 12.34 5.53 3.95
CA PHE A 60 12.61 5.33 5.37
C PHE A 60 12.01 6.45 6.23
N ASP A 61 12.07 7.70 5.76
CA ASP A 61 11.44 8.82 6.47
C ASP A 61 9.92 8.63 6.57
N LEU A 62 9.29 8.16 5.51
CA LEU A 62 7.86 7.85 5.55
C LEU A 62 7.56 6.75 6.57
N VAL A 63 8.33 5.67 6.56
CA VAL A 63 8.13 4.54 7.49
C VAL A 63 8.26 4.99 8.94
N ARG A 64 9.13 5.95 9.21
CA ARG A 64 9.34 6.50 10.56
C ARG A 64 8.36 7.60 10.94
N SER A 65 7.53 8.04 10.01
CA SER A 65 6.53 9.08 10.30
C SER A 65 5.54 8.60 11.37
N PRO A 66 5.11 9.49 12.28
CA PRO A 66 4.14 9.12 13.33
C PRO A 66 2.80 8.62 12.82
N ILE A 67 2.39 9.00 11.61
CA ILE A 67 1.13 8.57 11.03
C ILE A 67 1.24 7.26 10.24
N ALA A 68 2.45 6.78 9.98
CA ALA A 68 2.69 5.57 9.19
C ALA A 68 2.82 4.36 10.11
N LYS A 69 2.26 3.24 9.65
CA LYS A 69 2.40 1.96 10.32
C LYS A 69 2.63 0.86 9.30
N VAL A 70 3.70 0.10 9.47
CA VAL A 70 3.93 -1.09 8.66
C VAL A 70 3.05 -2.21 9.20
N ALA A 71 2.19 -2.76 8.36
CA ALA A 71 1.35 -3.91 8.71
C ALA A 71 2.16 -5.18 8.49
N GLN A 72 2.30 -5.96 9.55
CA GLN A 72 3.07 -7.19 9.51
C GLN A 72 2.44 -8.22 8.57
N PHE A 73 3.26 -9.11 8.05
CA PHE A 73 2.83 -10.22 7.22
C PHE A 73 3.21 -11.53 7.91
N GLY A 74 2.41 -11.89 8.91
CA GLY A 74 2.59 -13.11 9.69
C GLY A 74 1.68 -14.23 9.20
N ALA A 75 1.48 -15.25 10.04
CA ALA A 75 0.71 -16.44 9.67
C ALA A 75 -0.74 -16.12 9.31
N THR A 76 -1.40 -15.24 10.07
CA THR A 76 -2.79 -14.85 9.79
C THR A 76 -2.91 -14.16 8.43
N GLU A 77 -2.03 -13.20 8.16
CA GLU A 77 -2.01 -12.47 6.90
C GLU A 77 -1.67 -13.38 5.72
N ALA A 78 -0.69 -14.25 5.90
CA ALA A 78 -0.31 -15.19 4.85
C ALA A 78 -1.46 -16.14 4.49
N THR A 79 -2.17 -16.63 5.49
CA THR A 79 -3.34 -17.49 5.27
C THR A 79 -4.45 -16.73 4.54
N GLY A 80 -4.83 -15.56 5.04
CA GLY A 80 -5.90 -14.76 4.44
C GLY A 80 -5.61 -14.34 3.00
N THR A 81 -4.41 -13.84 2.76
CA THR A 81 -4.01 -13.41 1.41
C THR A 81 -3.86 -14.58 0.46
N GLY A 82 -3.34 -15.71 0.95
CA GLY A 82 -3.21 -16.92 0.12
C GLY A 82 -4.56 -17.44 -0.35
N LEU A 83 -5.53 -17.50 0.55
CA LEU A 83 -6.89 -17.90 0.20
C LEU A 83 -7.56 -16.91 -0.77
N MET A 84 -7.37 -15.61 -0.56
CA MET A 84 -7.87 -14.60 -1.46
C MET A 84 -7.32 -14.77 -2.87
N ARG A 85 -6.01 -15.02 -3.00
CA ARG A 85 -5.39 -15.26 -4.31
C ARG A 85 -5.90 -16.54 -4.97
N ALA A 86 -6.14 -17.57 -4.18
CA ALA A 86 -6.64 -18.84 -4.70
C ALA A 86 -8.03 -18.72 -5.31
N THR A 87 -8.85 -17.78 -4.84
CA THR A 87 -10.19 -17.56 -5.36
C THR A 87 -10.24 -16.60 -6.54
N ALA A 88 -9.19 -15.82 -6.78
CA ALA A 88 -9.12 -14.92 -7.93
C ALA A 88 -8.99 -15.69 -9.23
N ARG A 89 -9.72 -15.27 -10.28
CA ARG A 89 -9.73 -16.00 -11.55
C ARG A 89 -9.63 -15.04 -12.75
N PRO A 90 -8.54 -15.14 -13.52
CA PRO A 90 -7.34 -15.93 -13.23
C PRO A 90 -6.60 -15.37 -12.02
N ALA A 91 -5.81 -16.21 -11.36
CA ALA A 91 -4.98 -15.77 -10.25
C ALA A 91 -4.03 -14.68 -10.73
N GLN A 92 -4.14 -13.51 -10.15
CA GLN A 92 -3.40 -12.33 -10.57
C GLN A 92 -2.73 -11.66 -9.39
N GLY A 93 -1.80 -10.79 -9.74
CA GLY A 93 -1.09 -10.00 -8.75
C GLY A 93 -0.09 -10.80 -7.95
N SER A 94 0.53 -10.12 -7.04
CA SER A 94 1.57 -10.61 -6.16
C SER A 94 1.03 -10.77 -4.75
N THR A 95 1.84 -11.35 -3.88
CA THR A 95 1.58 -11.35 -2.44
C THR A 95 1.42 -9.94 -1.91
N SER A 96 2.20 -8.98 -2.43
CA SER A 96 2.10 -7.57 -2.05
C SER A 96 0.72 -6.99 -2.38
N SER A 97 0.24 -7.19 -3.61
CA SER A 97 -1.10 -6.73 -4.01
C SER A 97 -2.19 -7.42 -3.20
N ALA A 98 -2.02 -8.70 -2.91
CA ALA A 98 -2.97 -9.46 -2.11
C ALA A 98 -3.03 -8.93 -0.67
N HIS A 99 -1.90 -8.61 -0.08
CA HIS A 99 -1.88 -8.05 1.27
C HIS A 99 -2.57 -6.69 1.31
N ALA A 100 -2.34 -5.83 0.33
CA ALA A 100 -3.05 -4.56 0.24
C ALA A 100 -4.56 -4.76 0.10
N ALA A 101 -5.00 -5.67 -0.76
CA ALA A 101 -6.41 -5.99 -0.95
C ALA A 101 -7.04 -6.57 0.32
N TRP A 102 -6.34 -7.43 1.02
CA TRP A 102 -6.80 -8.04 2.26
C TRP A 102 -6.97 -7.01 3.37
N LEU A 103 -5.99 -6.11 3.53
CA LEU A 103 -6.07 -5.02 4.51
C LEU A 103 -7.22 -4.07 4.19
N ALA A 104 -7.46 -3.78 2.91
CA ALA A 104 -8.57 -2.93 2.49
C ALA A 104 -9.92 -3.55 2.88
N ALA A 105 -10.08 -4.86 2.68
CA ALA A 105 -11.28 -5.57 3.07
C ALA A 105 -11.47 -5.57 4.59
N ASP A 106 -10.37 -5.79 5.34
CA ASP A 106 -10.41 -5.87 6.79
C ASP A 106 -10.72 -4.51 7.43
N ARG A 107 -10.12 -3.44 6.93
CA ARG A 107 -10.24 -2.10 7.53
C ARG A 107 -11.32 -1.23 6.91
N GLY A 108 -11.78 -1.56 5.71
CA GLY A 108 -12.69 -0.69 4.97
C GLY A 108 -12.04 0.61 4.53
N TRP A 109 -10.74 0.60 4.26
CA TRP A 109 -9.95 1.77 3.88
C TRP A 109 -9.55 1.69 2.40
N PRO A 110 -9.44 2.84 1.72
CA PRO A 110 -9.00 2.84 0.33
C PRO A 110 -7.52 2.46 0.19
N VAL A 111 -7.20 1.89 -0.96
CA VAL A 111 -5.81 1.65 -1.38
C VAL A 111 -5.39 2.75 -2.33
N VAL A 112 -4.29 3.43 -2.02
CA VAL A 112 -3.65 4.38 -2.92
C VAL A 112 -2.77 3.58 -3.87
N SER A 113 -3.07 3.64 -5.18
CA SER A 113 -2.39 2.79 -6.16
C SER A 113 -2.36 3.42 -7.54
N ALA A 114 -1.24 3.24 -8.24
CA ALA A 114 -1.12 3.51 -9.68
C ALA A 114 -1.45 2.26 -10.51
N ARG A 115 -1.64 1.10 -9.87
CA ARG A 115 -1.90 -0.18 -10.54
C ARG A 115 -3.05 -0.92 -9.86
N PRO A 116 -4.29 -0.40 -10.00
CA PRO A 116 -5.43 -0.96 -9.27
C PRO A 116 -5.91 -2.33 -9.78
N GLY A 117 -5.56 -2.70 -11.02
CA GLY A 117 -6.06 -3.93 -11.63
C GLY A 117 -5.83 -5.18 -10.78
N PRO A 118 -4.60 -5.49 -10.35
CA PRO A 118 -4.35 -6.68 -9.54
C PRO A 118 -5.10 -6.67 -8.20
N ILE A 119 -5.26 -5.49 -7.58
CA ILE A 119 -5.96 -5.37 -6.30
C ILE A 119 -7.46 -5.61 -6.50
N ARG A 120 -8.05 -5.02 -7.53
CA ARG A 120 -9.47 -5.20 -7.86
C ARG A 120 -9.80 -6.63 -8.28
N ALA A 121 -8.84 -7.32 -8.90
CA ALA A 121 -9.04 -8.72 -9.27
C ALA A 121 -9.25 -9.62 -8.04
N MET A 122 -8.64 -9.25 -6.92
CA MET A 122 -8.75 -10.01 -5.67
C MET A 122 -9.83 -9.49 -4.75
N ASN A 123 -10.14 -8.20 -4.82
CA ASN A 123 -11.18 -7.56 -4.03
C ASN A 123 -11.92 -6.54 -4.91
N PRO A 124 -12.97 -6.97 -5.63
CA PRO A 124 -13.70 -6.07 -6.54
C PRO A 124 -14.35 -4.87 -5.86
N ASP A 125 -14.64 -4.98 -4.57
CA ASP A 125 -15.30 -3.92 -3.80
C ASP A 125 -14.31 -2.92 -3.19
N VAL A 126 -13.02 -3.09 -3.44
CA VAL A 126 -12.00 -2.19 -2.87
C VAL A 126 -12.17 -0.77 -3.41
N GLU A 127 -12.08 0.19 -2.52
CA GLU A 127 -11.99 1.59 -2.91
C GLU A 127 -10.54 1.90 -3.27
N ILE A 128 -10.35 2.46 -4.45
CA ILE A 128 -9.03 2.86 -4.94
C ILE A 128 -8.96 4.38 -4.99
N GLU A 129 -7.90 4.93 -4.41
CA GLU A 129 -7.48 6.31 -4.64
C GLU A 129 -6.40 6.26 -5.71
N PRO A 130 -6.73 6.62 -6.96
CA PRO A 130 -5.81 6.40 -8.06
C PRO A 130 -4.66 7.40 -8.07
N LEU A 131 -3.48 6.90 -8.42
CA LEU A 131 -2.31 7.73 -8.68
C LEU A 131 -2.14 7.95 -10.18
N PRO A 132 -1.70 9.12 -10.58
CA PRO A 132 -1.41 9.39 -11.99
C PRO A 132 -0.22 8.59 -12.51
#